data_107115bc052d9e3bd61941497993ca01
#
_entry.id   107115bc052d9e3bd61941497993ca01
#
_cell.length_a   1.000
_cell.length_b   1.000
_cell.length_c   1.000
_cell.angle_alpha   90.00
_cell.angle_beta   90.00
_cell.angle_gamma   90.00
#
_symmetry.space_group_name_H-M   'P 1'
#
loop_
_entity.id
_entity.type
_entity.pdbx_description
1 polymer ?
#
loop_
_entity_poly.entity_id
_entity_poly.type
_entity_poly.pdbx_seq_one_letter_code
_entity_poly.pdbx_strand_id
1 'polypeptide(L)'
;MKKLVCMCASLMIVLCASAQQKVMFDLSHGQFQDAFVDSSYYDYVIPEYEWIAREGGYTLVMNKSEITGQALEGIDALLILSPLAKSTQKNLTETEKRAIGDYIEQGGSVILFIDEEQYRVNLAEYGVNDITRRFGIEVLDDLDVPGNCGAVTFENEIFGGRREIPCSGVRGVRGGIPASVCMEQGYQIASFVRLDNGGKLYVAGETMAALLMGYPDGERNVHKMMETRWWGKDSRIYMKELLEWALKK
;
A
#
# COMPACT_ATOMS: atom_id res chain seq x y z
N MET A 1 -21.69 20.68 67.44
CA MET A 1 -21.67 19.48 66.60
C MET A 1 -21.63 19.92 65.12
N LYS A 2 -20.46 19.93 64.53
CA LYS A 2 -20.29 20.30 63.13
C LYS A 2 -20.33 19.00 62.29
N LYS A 3 -21.31 18.84 61.39
CA LYS A 3 -21.41 17.73 60.47
C LYS A 3 -20.45 17.97 59.28
N LEU A 4 -19.43 17.14 59.19
CA LEU A 4 -18.53 17.09 58.07
C LEU A 4 -19.22 16.32 56.94
N VAL A 5 -19.57 17.00 55.84
CA VAL A 5 -20.10 16.37 54.62
C VAL A 5 -18.89 16.03 53.75
N CYS A 6 -18.54 14.75 53.70
CA CYS A 6 -17.54 14.22 52.76
C CYS A 6 -18.19 14.12 51.38
N MET A 7 -17.81 15.02 50.48
CA MET A 7 -18.21 14.98 49.08
C MET A 7 -17.17 14.13 48.28
N CYS A 8 -17.47 12.86 48.10
CA CYS A 8 -16.70 11.98 47.19
C CYS A 8 -17.00 12.38 45.74
N ALA A 9 -16.12 13.16 45.15
CA ALA A 9 -16.13 13.38 43.71
C ALA A 9 -15.56 12.12 43.02
N SER A 10 -16.43 11.29 42.50
CA SER A 10 -16.04 10.15 41.63
C SER A 10 -15.59 10.69 40.30
N LEU A 11 -14.29 10.73 40.08
CA LEU A 11 -13.67 11.04 38.78
C LEU A 11 -13.91 9.85 37.86
N MET A 12 -14.96 9.89 37.04
CA MET A 12 -15.12 8.94 35.93
C MET A 12 -14.08 9.27 34.85
N ILE A 13 -12.99 8.53 34.86
CA ILE A 13 -12.08 8.49 33.72
C ILE A 13 -12.79 7.69 32.62
N VAL A 14 -13.41 8.38 31.68
CA VAL A 14 -13.89 7.77 30.44
C VAL A 14 -12.64 7.44 29.63
N LEU A 15 -12.15 6.22 29.75
CA LEU A 15 -11.21 5.64 28.81
C LEU A 15 -11.95 5.49 27.47
N CYS A 16 -11.84 6.50 26.61
CA CYS A 16 -12.15 6.32 25.19
C CYS A 16 -11.12 5.32 24.64
N ALA A 17 -11.46 4.04 24.66
CA ALA A 17 -10.74 3.07 23.87
C ALA A 17 -10.93 3.50 22.39
N SER A 18 -9.94 4.16 21.81
CA SER A 18 -9.95 4.38 20.37
C SER A 18 -10.03 3.01 19.72
N ALA A 19 -11.00 2.80 18.84
CA ALA A 19 -11.07 1.56 18.09
C ALA A 19 -9.74 1.38 17.34
N GLN A 20 -9.18 0.17 17.41
CA GLN A 20 -7.95 -0.15 16.72
C GLN A 20 -8.14 0.07 15.23
N GLN A 21 -7.22 0.82 14.60
CA GLN A 21 -7.26 1.09 13.16
C GLN A 21 -7.14 -0.20 12.35
N LYS A 22 -7.74 -0.22 11.18
CA LYS A 22 -7.81 -1.39 10.31
C LYS A 22 -7.27 -1.06 8.92
N VAL A 23 -6.35 -1.90 8.45
CA VAL A 23 -5.90 -1.91 7.06
C VAL A 23 -6.51 -3.13 6.39
N MET A 24 -7.33 -2.92 5.37
CA MET A 24 -7.79 -4.00 4.49
C MET A 24 -6.71 -4.30 3.46
N PHE A 25 -6.28 -5.55 3.40
CA PHE A 25 -5.32 -6.07 2.43
C PHE A 25 -6.07 -6.90 1.40
N ASP A 26 -6.08 -6.45 0.15
CA ASP A 26 -6.81 -7.13 -0.91
C ASP A 26 -6.07 -8.37 -1.41
N LEU A 27 -6.78 -9.48 -1.46
CA LEU A 27 -6.34 -10.79 -1.95
C LEU A 27 -7.29 -11.35 -3.02
N SER A 28 -8.22 -10.52 -3.53
CA SER A 28 -9.27 -11.00 -4.42
C SER A 28 -8.92 -10.91 -5.91
N HIS A 29 -7.87 -10.13 -6.26
CA HIS A 29 -7.54 -9.80 -7.64
C HIS A 29 -6.29 -10.50 -8.20
N GLY A 30 -5.88 -11.63 -7.61
CA GLY A 30 -4.75 -12.43 -8.11
C GLY A 30 -3.37 -12.00 -7.60
N GLN A 31 -3.30 -11.22 -6.51
CA GLN A 31 -2.08 -10.62 -5.98
C GLN A 31 -0.97 -11.60 -5.62
N PHE A 32 -1.29 -12.84 -5.25
CA PHE A 32 -0.33 -13.86 -4.87
C PHE A 32 -0.41 -15.13 -5.72
N GLN A 33 -1.13 -15.05 -6.82
CA GLN A 33 -1.27 -16.16 -7.75
C GLN A 33 -0.34 -15.92 -8.93
N ASP A 34 0.83 -16.57 -8.94
CA ASP A 34 1.75 -16.56 -10.05
C ASP A 34 1.76 -17.96 -10.70
N ALA A 35 1.67 -18.00 -12.03
CA ALA A 35 1.75 -19.26 -12.78
C ALA A 35 3.14 -19.91 -12.74
N PHE A 36 4.17 -19.16 -12.36
CA PHE A 36 5.58 -19.58 -12.35
C PHE A 36 6.17 -19.70 -10.95
N VAL A 37 5.55 -19.09 -9.95
CA VAL A 37 5.96 -19.12 -8.56
C VAL A 37 4.82 -19.72 -7.76
N ASP A 38 5.06 -20.82 -7.08
CA ASP A 38 4.06 -21.46 -6.24
C ASP A 38 3.63 -20.53 -5.09
N SER A 39 2.70 -20.97 -4.25
CA SER A 39 2.09 -20.23 -3.14
C SER A 39 3.06 -19.56 -2.15
N SER A 40 4.34 -19.66 -2.38
CA SER A 40 5.40 -19.18 -1.51
C SER A 40 5.37 -17.66 -1.25
N TYR A 41 4.92 -16.84 -2.21
CA TYR A 41 4.81 -15.38 -1.98
C TYR A 41 3.86 -15.05 -0.85
N TYR A 42 2.70 -15.69 -0.80
CA TYR A 42 1.75 -15.48 0.29
C TYR A 42 2.36 -15.80 1.65
N ASP A 43 3.06 -16.94 1.75
CA ASP A 43 3.64 -17.42 3.00
C ASP A 43 4.79 -16.54 3.52
N TYR A 44 5.43 -15.78 2.65
CA TYR A 44 6.49 -14.84 3.05
C TYR A 44 5.98 -13.41 3.27
N VAL A 45 5.10 -12.94 2.43
CA VAL A 45 4.66 -11.53 2.43
C VAL A 45 3.69 -11.25 3.58
N ILE A 46 2.74 -12.14 3.82
CA ILE A 46 1.72 -11.90 4.85
C ILE A 46 2.31 -11.80 6.26
N PRO A 47 3.22 -12.70 6.71
CA PRO A 47 3.87 -12.55 8.01
C PRO A 47 4.63 -11.21 8.19
N GLU A 48 5.19 -10.67 7.11
CA GLU A 48 5.85 -9.37 7.13
C GLU A 48 4.86 -8.23 7.42
N TYR A 49 3.71 -8.24 6.74
CA TYR A 49 2.65 -7.27 6.97
C TYR A 49 2.03 -7.42 8.37
N GLU A 50 1.82 -8.64 8.84
CA GLU A 50 1.36 -8.90 10.21
C GLU A 50 2.34 -8.37 11.25
N TRP A 51 3.63 -8.47 10.97
CA TRP A 51 4.66 -7.94 11.86
C TRP A 51 4.64 -6.40 11.88
N ILE A 52 4.60 -5.74 10.72
CA ILE A 52 4.47 -4.27 10.61
C ILE A 52 3.21 -3.79 11.30
N ALA A 53 2.08 -4.50 11.14
CA ALA A 53 0.81 -4.16 11.77
C ALA A 53 0.89 -4.23 13.30
N ARG A 54 1.54 -5.26 13.86
CA ARG A 54 1.75 -5.37 15.31
C ARG A 54 2.59 -4.21 15.85
N GLU A 55 3.67 -3.86 15.16
CA GLU A 55 4.50 -2.71 15.55
C GLU A 55 3.74 -1.39 15.47
N GLY A 56 2.94 -1.20 14.42
CA GLY A 56 2.13 -0.01 14.21
C GLY A 56 0.86 0.05 15.05
N GLY A 57 0.50 -1.04 15.75
CA GLY A 57 -0.68 -1.08 16.60
C GLY A 57 -2.02 -1.10 15.86
N TYR A 58 -2.06 -1.54 14.61
CA TYR A 58 -3.29 -1.68 13.81
C TYR A 58 -3.57 -3.15 13.43
N THR A 59 -4.75 -3.43 12.90
CA THR A 59 -5.18 -4.76 12.48
C THR A 59 -5.17 -4.88 10.96
N LEU A 60 -4.67 -5.99 10.44
CA LEU A 60 -4.87 -6.39 9.04
C LEU A 60 -6.18 -7.16 8.88
N VAL A 61 -6.96 -6.76 7.88
CA VAL A 61 -8.19 -7.43 7.46
C VAL A 61 -7.96 -8.00 6.06
N MET A 62 -7.85 -9.31 5.93
CA MET A 62 -7.63 -9.97 4.63
C MET A 62 -8.94 -10.04 3.85
N ASN A 63 -9.02 -9.32 2.73
CA ASN A 63 -10.18 -9.35 1.85
C ASN A 63 -10.00 -10.40 0.75
N LYS A 64 -10.95 -11.32 0.62
CA LYS A 64 -10.97 -12.35 -0.44
C LYS A 64 -12.22 -12.25 -1.33
N SER A 65 -12.97 -11.18 -1.18
CA SER A 65 -14.23 -10.93 -1.86
C SER A 65 -14.20 -9.60 -2.62
N GLU A 66 -15.25 -9.34 -3.38
CA GLU A 66 -15.44 -8.05 -4.06
C GLU A 66 -15.31 -6.86 -3.09
N ILE A 67 -14.60 -5.81 -3.50
CA ILE A 67 -14.42 -4.58 -2.72
C ILE A 67 -15.67 -3.72 -2.87
N THR A 68 -16.58 -3.82 -1.94
CA THR A 68 -17.81 -3.03 -1.91
C THR A 68 -17.76 -1.91 -0.88
N GLY A 69 -18.63 -0.91 -0.99
CA GLY A 69 -18.76 0.12 0.04
C GLY A 69 -19.01 -0.47 1.44
N GLN A 70 -19.82 -1.54 1.53
CA GLN A 70 -20.06 -2.24 2.80
C GLN A 70 -18.79 -2.93 3.33
N ALA A 71 -17.98 -3.53 2.46
CA ALA A 71 -16.71 -4.15 2.86
C ALA A 71 -15.72 -3.11 3.42
N LEU A 72 -15.79 -1.86 2.94
CA LEU A 72 -14.94 -0.76 3.38
C LEU A 72 -15.43 -0.04 4.64
N GLU A 73 -16.63 -0.37 5.16
CA GLU A 73 -17.12 0.22 6.40
C GLU A 73 -16.21 -0.10 7.59
N GLY A 74 -15.74 0.94 8.27
CA GLY A 74 -14.84 0.80 9.43
C GLY A 74 -13.41 0.37 9.07
N ILE A 75 -13.02 0.43 7.81
CA ILE A 75 -11.65 0.30 7.33
C ILE A 75 -11.02 1.71 7.29
N ASP A 76 -9.80 1.86 7.79
CA ASP A 76 -9.06 3.13 7.78
C ASP A 76 -8.16 3.27 6.56
N ALA A 77 -7.63 2.16 6.03
CA ALA A 77 -6.86 2.14 4.79
C ALA A 77 -7.08 0.86 3.98
N LEU A 78 -7.08 0.98 2.66
CA LEU A 78 -7.14 -0.13 1.71
C LEU A 78 -5.78 -0.27 1.00
N LEU A 79 -5.19 -1.46 1.06
CA LEU A 79 -3.96 -1.82 0.35
C LEU A 79 -4.29 -2.81 -0.77
N ILE A 80 -3.98 -2.42 -2.01
CA ILE A 80 -4.12 -3.26 -3.21
C ILE A 80 -2.73 -3.40 -3.83
N LEU A 81 -2.19 -4.60 -3.81
CA LEU A 81 -0.98 -4.93 -4.57
C LEU A 81 -1.36 -5.37 -5.98
N SER A 82 -0.41 -5.30 -6.90
CA SER A 82 -0.58 -5.78 -8.25
C SER A 82 -0.84 -7.29 -8.30
N PRO A 83 -1.66 -7.78 -9.23
CA PRO A 83 -1.59 -9.17 -9.66
C PRO A 83 -0.16 -9.54 -10.07
N LEU A 84 0.27 -10.76 -9.79
CA LEU A 84 1.63 -11.22 -10.12
C LEU A 84 1.75 -11.84 -11.52
N ALA A 85 0.63 -12.15 -12.16
CA ALA A 85 0.61 -12.67 -13.52
C ALA A 85 -0.69 -12.32 -14.25
N LYS A 86 -0.61 -12.04 -15.55
CA LYS A 86 -1.80 -11.80 -16.39
C LYS A 86 -2.78 -12.97 -16.38
N SER A 87 -2.28 -14.20 -16.30
CA SER A 87 -3.11 -15.41 -16.28
C SER A 87 -3.94 -15.56 -15.01
N THR A 88 -3.58 -14.88 -13.94
CA THR A 88 -4.29 -14.93 -12.65
C THR A 88 -4.96 -13.60 -12.31
N GLN A 89 -4.76 -12.58 -13.14
CA GLN A 89 -5.40 -11.28 -12.99
C GLN A 89 -6.92 -11.41 -12.96
N LYS A 90 -7.54 -10.81 -11.97
CA LYS A 90 -8.97 -10.54 -11.93
C LYS A 90 -9.15 -9.03 -11.97
N ASN A 91 -9.92 -8.57 -12.95
CA ASN A 91 -10.11 -7.16 -13.20
C ASN A 91 -11.01 -6.53 -12.13
N LEU A 92 -10.77 -5.28 -11.80
CA LEU A 92 -11.66 -4.50 -10.95
C LEU A 92 -13.00 -4.29 -11.67
N THR A 93 -14.09 -4.68 -11.03
CA THR A 93 -15.45 -4.44 -11.54
C THR A 93 -15.82 -2.95 -11.48
N GLU A 94 -16.83 -2.53 -12.22
CA GLU A 94 -17.34 -1.15 -12.14
C GLU A 94 -17.86 -0.80 -10.74
N THR A 95 -18.39 -1.79 -10.02
CA THR A 95 -18.83 -1.66 -8.63
C THR A 95 -17.65 -1.35 -7.71
N GLU A 96 -16.55 -2.11 -7.85
CA GLU A 96 -15.34 -1.93 -7.05
C GLU A 96 -14.66 -0.60 -7.35
N LYS A 97 -14.49 -0.26 -8.63
CA LYS A 97 -13.90 1.02 -9.05
C LYS A 97 -14.67 2.21 -8.45
N ARG A 98 -15.99 2.14 -8.46
CA ARG A 98 -16.83 3.15 -7.83
C ARG A 98 -16.67 3.15 -6.31
N ALA A 99 -16.75 2.00 -5.66
CA ALA A 99 -16.64 1.89 -4.21
C ALA A 99 -15.29 2.42 -3.69
N ILE A 100 -14.19 2.08 -4.37
CA ILE A 100 -12.85 2.56 -4.03
C ILE A 100 -12.76 4.08 -4.21
N GLY A 101 -13.24 4.62 -5.33
CA GLY A 101 -13.23 6.05 -5.58
C GLY A 101 -14.06 6.83 -4.56
N ASP A 102 -15.27 6.36 -4.27
CA ASP A 102 -16.17 6.97 -3.28
C ASP A 102 -15.58 6.89 -1.86
N TYR A 103 -14.89 5.79 -1.54
CA TYR A 103 -14.19 5.64 -0.26
C TYR A 103 -13.10 6.70 -0.08
N ILE A 104 -12.30 6.99 -1.11
CA ILE A 104 -11.30 8.08 -1.07
C ILE A 104 -12.00 9.44 -0.90
N GLU A 105 -13.06 9.69 -1.66
CA GLU A 105 -13.84 10.94 -1.57
C GLU A 105 -14.52 11.13 -0.21
N GLN A 106 -14.73 10.08 0.55
CA GLN A 106 -15.27 10.11 1.92
C GLN A 106 -14.21 10.20 3.00
N GLY A 107 -12.93 10.36 2.64
CA GLY A 107 -11.84 10.52 3.60
C GLY A 107 -11.06 9.24 3.87
N GLY A 108 -11.32 8.16 3.14
CA GLY A 108 -10.56 6.90 3.21
C GLY A 108 -9.19 7.00 2.56
N SER A 109 -8.30 6.09 2.90
CA SER A 109 -6.94 6.01 2.37
C SER A 109 -6.77 4.79 1.49
N VAL A 110 -6.22 4.95 0.29
CA VAL A 110 -5.94 3.85 -0.64
C VAL A 110 -4.47 3.86 -1.03
N ILE A 111 -3.84 2.71 -0.93
CA ILE A 111 -2.48 2.43 -1.40
C ILE A 111 -2.59 1.41 -2.52
N LEU A 112 -2.10 1.77 -3.71
CA LEU A 112 -2.27 1.00 -4.92
C LEU A 112 -0.94 0.82 -5.62
N PHE A 113 -0.58 -0.44 -5.86
CA PHE A 113 0.61 -0.84 -6.61
C PHE A 113 0.20 -1.51 -7.91
N ILE A 114 0.80 -1.12 -9.02
CA ILE A 114 0.56 -1.69 -10.35
C ILE A 114 1.89 -2.03 -10.99
N ASP A 115 2.07 -3.28 -11.32
CA ASP A 115 3.29 -3.81 -11.91
C ASP A 115 3.29 -3.67 -13.45
N GLU A 116 4.38 -4.07 -14.09
CA GLU A 116 4.60 -3.97 -15.52
C GLU A 116 3.54 -4.68 -16.38
N GLU A 117 3.36 -4.17 -17.62
CA GLU A 117 2.50 -4.80 -18.64
C GLU A 117 3.09 -6.10 -19.17
N GLN A 118 4.41 -6.15 -19.33
CA GLN A 118 5.04 -7.23 -20.08
C GLN A 118 4.69 -8.62 -19.53
N TYR A 119 4.76 -8.81 -18.22
CA TYR A 119 4.57 -10.13 -17.60
C TYR A 119 3.46 -10.17 -16.55
N ARG A 120 3.05 -9.04 -16.00
CA ARG A 120 2.28 -8.99 -14.75
C ARG A 120 0.83 -8.59 -14.95
N VAL A 121 0.56 -7.41 -15.49
CA VAL A 121 -0.79 -6.81 -15.46
C VAL A 121 -1.16 -6.22 -16.81
N ASN A 122 -2.29 -6.63 -17.36
CA ASN A 122 -2.94 -5.86 -18.43
C ASN A 122 -3.60 -4.63 -17.80
N LEU A 123 -2.97 -3.47 -17.92
CA LEU A 123 -3.41 -2.22 -17.32
C LEU A 123 -4.81 -1.81 -17.77
N ALA A 124 -5.07 -1.91 -19.07
CA ALA A 124 -6.33 -1.47 -19.66
C ALA A 124 -7.52 -2.30 -19.13
N GLU A 125 -7.32 -3.62 -19.00
CA GLU A 125 -8.35 -4.52 -18.49
C GLU A 125 -8.49 -4.44 -16.97
N TYR A 126 -7.38 -4.26 -16.24
CA TYR A 126 -7.40 -4.18 -14.78
C TYR A 126 -8.20 -2.96 -14.27
N GLY A 127 -8.16 -1.84 -15.01
CA GLY A 127 -9.07 -0.73 -14.82
C GLY A 127 -8.70 0.25 -13.71
N VAL A 128 -7.47 0.25 -13.20
CA VAL A 128 -7.07 1.18 -12.11
C VAL A 128 -7.11 2.63 -12.51
N ASN A 129 -6.85 2.95 -13.79
CA ASN A 129 -6.87 4.32 -14.27
C ASN A 129 -8.27 4.95 -14.25
N ASP A 130 -9.33 4.15 -14.19
CA ASP A 130 -10.69 4.65 -13.97
C ASP A 130 -10.87 5.21 -12.56
N ILE A 131 -10.07 4.73 -11.61
CA ILE A 131 -10.02 5.24 -10.23
C ILE A 131 -9.04 6.41 -10.14
N THR A 132 -7.78 6.19 -10.54
CA THR A 132 -6.69 7.11 -10.22
C THR A 132 -6.82 8.45 -10.94
N ARG A 133 -7.35 8.47 -12.16
CA ARG A 133 -7.59 9.69 -12.93
C ARG A 133 -8.62 10.63 -12.29
N ARG A 134 -9.55 10.11 -11.50
CA ARG A 134 -10.47 10.93 -10.69
C ARG A 134 -9.72 11.86 -9.74
N PHE A 135 -8.52 11.46 -9.33
CA PHE A 135 -7.67 12.16 -8.37
C PHE A 135 -6.43 12.80 -9.02
N GLY A 136 -6.40 12.88 -10.34
CA GLY A 136 -5.31 13.53 -11.08
C GLY A 136 -4.01 12.71 -11.14
N ILE A 137 -4.07 11.39 -10.90
CA ILE A 137 -2.95 10.48 -11.08
C ILE A 137 -3.25 9.52 -12.23
N GLU A 138 -2.25 9.23 -13.06
CA GLU A 138 -2.36 8.28 -14.15
C GLU A 138 -1.18 7.32 -14.15
N VAL A 139 -1.48 6.03 -14.21
CA VAL A 139 -0.49 4.97 -14.45
C VAL A 139 -0.27 4.89 -15.96
N LEU A 140 0.98 4.94 -16.37
CA LEU A 140 1.42 4.93 -17.77
C LEU A 140 1.87 3.54 -18.21
N ASP A 141 2.37 3.46 -19.44
CA ASP A 141 2.99 2.27 -19.97
C ASP A 141 4.32 1.93 -19.25
N ASP A 142 4.85 0.75 -19.55
CA ASP A 142 6.13 0.31 -19.03
C ASP A 142 7.25 1.27 -19.41
N LEU A 143 8.16 1.47 -18.48
CA LEU A 143 9.37 2.24 -18.69
C LEU A 143 10.50 1.32 -19.16
N ASP A 144 11.29 1.79 -20.10
CA ASP A 144 12.52 1.12 -20.49
C ASP A 144 13.62 1.42 -19.45
N VAL A 145 13.69 0.54 -18.46
CA VAL A 145 14.68 0.61 -17.38
C VAL A 145 15.41 -0.70 -17.25
N PRO A 146 16.69 -0.71 -16.84
CA PRO A 146 17.42 -1.95 -16.57
C PRO A 146 16.69 -2.81 -15.53
N GLY A 147 16.62 -4.12 -15.75
CA GLY A 147 15.89 -5.06 -14.89
C GLY A 147 16.32 -5.12 -13.42
N ASN A 148 17.40 -4.42 -13.06
CA ASN A 148 17.92 -4.31 -11.70
C ASN A 148 18.15 -2.84 -11.30
N CYS A 149 17.37 -1.92 -11.84
CA CYS A 149 17.46 -0.53 -11.41
C CYS A 149 16.95 -0.39 -9.96
N GLY A 150 17.47 0.60 -9.25
CA GLY A 150 16.93 1.01 -7.97
C GLY A 150 15.99 2.21 -8.15
N ALA A 151 15.16 2.42 -7.16
CA ALA A 151 14.38 3.64 -7.05
C ALA A 151 14.63 4.30 -5.69
N VAL A 152 14.32 5.59 -5.60
CA VAL A 152 14.48 6.35 -4.37
C VAL A 152 13.24 7.19 -4.10
N THR A 153 12.93 7.31 -2.81
CA THR A 153 11.95 8.26 -2.31
C THR A 153 12.60 9.61 -2.05
N PHE A 154 11.76 10.62 -1.85
CA PHE A 154 12.15 11.94 -1.36
C PHE A 154 11.56 12.17 0.02
N GLU A 155 12.16 13.09 0.77
CA GLU A 155 11.54 13.63 1.98
C GLU A 155 10.23 14.35 1.61
N ASN A 156 9.13 13.89 2.19
CA ASN A 156 7.79 14.43 1.98
C ASN A 156 6.89 14.05 3.17
N GLU A 157 5.59 14.26 3.07
CA GLU A 157 4.66 13.92 4.16
C GLU A 157 4.53 12.42 4.46
N ILE A 158 4.97 11.54 3.54
CA ILE A 158 4.98 10.07 3.70
C ILE A 158 6.31 9.62 4.26
N PHE A 159 7.40 9.99 3.59
CA PHE A 159 8.75 9.49 3.83
C PHE A 159 9.60 10.52 4.55
N GLY A 160 10.13 10.13 5.71
CA GLY A 160 11.02 10.98 6.49
C GLY A 160 12.42 11.18 5.88
N GLY A 161 12.64 10.73 4.64
CA GLY A 161 13.88 10.89 3.91
C GLY A 161 14.01 9.95 2.72
N ARG A 162 15.21 9.87 2.17
CA ARG A 162 15.54 8.97 1.07
C ARG A 162 15.46 7.51 1.51
N ARG A 163 14.65 6.70 0.80
CA ARG A 163 14.61 5.23 0.90
C ARG A 163 15.05 4.64 -0.43
N GLU A 164 15.93 3.67 -0.40
CA GLU A 164 16.37 2.93 -1.57
C GLU A 164 15.57 1.62 -1.67
N ILE A 165 14.77 1.51 -2.71
CA ILE A 165 13.83 0.40 -2.92
C ILE A 165 14.12 -0.30 -4.25
N PRO A 166 13.69 -1.55 -4.41
CA PRO A 166 13.76 -2.25 -5.70
C PRO A 166 12.95 -1.52 -6.76
N CYS A 167 13.39 -1.65 -7.99
CA CYS A 167 12.69 -1.17 -9.17
C CYS A 167 13.05 -2.11 -10.33
N SER A 168 12.09 -2.91 -10.75
CA SER A 168 12.29 -3.90 -11.83
C SER A 168 10.95 -4.22 -12.47
N GLY A 169 10.84 -3.97 -13.78
CA GLY A 169 9.56 -4.12 -14.46
C GLY A 169 8.55 -3.06 -14.02
N VAL A 170 8.81 -1.81 -14.35
CA VAL A 170 8.16 -0.66 -13.75
C VAL A 170 7.37 0.16 -14.76
N ARG A 171 6.24 0.71 -14.32
CA ARG A 171 5.45 1.70 -15.05
C ARG A 171 5.76 3.12 -14.61
N GLY A 172 5.62 4.05 -15.52
CA GLY A 172 5.58 5.47 -15.19
C GLY A 172 4.28 5.82 -14.43
N VAL A 173 4.37 6.82 -13.56
CA VAL A 173 3.20 7.43 -12.91
C VAL A 173 3.24 8.92 -13.16
N ARG A 174 2.13 9.49 -13.64
CA ARG A 174 2.01 10.92 -13.94
C ARG A 174 0.98 11.58 -13.04
N GLY A 175 1.23 12.84 -12.69
CA GLY A 175 0.34 13.63 -11.83
C GLY A 175 0.56 13.38 -10.34
N GLY A 176 -0.22 14.04 -9.50
CA GLY A 176 -0.03 14.02 -8.06
C GLY A 176 1.31 14.63 -7.59
N ILE A 177 1.64 14.40 -6.33
CA ILE A 177 2.92 14.79 -5.74
C ILE A 177 3.89 13.61 -5.91
N PRO A 178 5.05 13.80 -6.55
CA PRO A 178 6.03 12.73 -6.72
C PRO A 178 6.48 12.11 -5.39
N ALA A 179 6.48 10.79 -5.31
CA ALA A 179 6.87 10.03 -4.12
C ALA A 179 8.17 9.27 -4.32
N SER A 180 8.39 8.68 -5.50
CA SER A 180 9.63 8.00 -5.84
C SER A 180 9.95 8.08 -7.34
N VAL A 181 11.25 7.94 -7.64
CA VAL A 181 11.78 7.93 -9.02
C VAL A 181 12.79 6.81 -9.21
N CYS A 182 12.93 6.34 -10.46
CA CYS A 182 14.05 5.50 -10.88
C CYS A 182 15.36 6.26 -10.68
N MET A 183 16.37 5.62 -10.09
CA MET A 183 17.62 6.29 -9.72
C MET A 183 18.44 6.77 -10.92
N GLU A 184 18.46 5.98 -12.00
CA GLU A 184 19.33 6.29 -13.15
C GLU A 184 18.66 7.24 -14.14
N GLN A 185 17.35 7.06 -14.36
CA GLN A 185 16.61 7.80 -15.39
C GLN A 185 15.81 8.96 -14.83
N GLY A 186 15.55 8.99 -13.51
CA GLY A 186 14.73 10.01 -12.87
C GLY A 186 13.23 9.93 -13.23
N TYR A 187 12.78 8.84 -13.84
CA TYR A 187 11.35 8.66 -14.14
C TYR A 187 10.53 8.54 -12.85
N GLN A 188 9.46 9.31 -12.77
CA GLN A 188 8.50 9.21 -11.68
C GLN A 188 7.76 7.86 -11.78
N ILE A 189 7.86 7.07 -10.72
CA ILE A 189 7.25 5.73 -10.63
C ILE A 189 6.24 5.61 -9.50
N ALA A 190 6.16 6.61 -8.63
CA ALA A 190 5.09 6.71 -7.65
C ALA A 190 4.71 8.15 -7.37
N SER A 191 3.46 8.36 -7.02
CA SER A 191 2.93 9.63 -6.58
C SER A 191 1.77 9.46 -5.61
N PHE A 192 1.39 10.56 -4.96
CA PHE A 192 0.26 10.57 -4.05
C PHE A 192 -0.52 11.87 -4.17
N VAL A 193 -1.75 11.84 -3.66
CA VAL A 193 -2.58 13.00 -3.40
C VAL A 193 -3.21 12.88 -2.03
N ARG A 194 -3.51 14.04 -1.44
CA ARG A 194 -4.30 14.18 -0.24
C ARG A 194 -5.41 15.19 -0.50
N LEU A 195 -6.63 14.80 -0.20
CA LEU A 195 -7.81 15.64 -0.34
C LEU A 195 -8.05 16.48 0.91
N ASP A 196 -8.74 17.60 0.78
CA ASP A 196 -9.06 18.50 1.89
C ASP A 196 -9.90 17.83 2.98
N ASN A 197 -10.68 16.82 2.63
CA ASN A 197 -11.51 16.05 3.57
C ASN A 197 -10.73 14.90 4.26
N GLY A 198 -9.42 14.78 4.01
CA GLY A 198 -8.56 13.76 4.58
C GLY A 198 -8.38 12.50 3.74
N GLY A 199 -9.12 12.36 2.63
CA GLY A 199 -8.95 11.25 1.69
C GLY A 199 -7.55 11.22 1.09
N LYS A 200 -7.00 10.01 0.88
CA LYS A 200 -5.64 9.82 0.39
C LYS A 200 -5.56 8.75 -0.66
N LEU A 201 -4.75 8.99 -1.66
CA LEU A 201 -4.41 8.00 -2.66
C LEU A 201 -2.91 8.00 -2.89
N TYR A 202 -2.28 6.82 -2.74
CA TYR A 202 -0.92 6.56 -3.16
C TYR A 202 -0.94 5.57 -4.32
N VAL A 203 -0.17 5.86 -5.37
CA VAL A 203 -0.08 5.01 -6.57
C VAL A 203 1.38 4.78 -6.91
N ALA A 204 1.77 3.53 -7.08
CA ALA A 204 3.11 3.14 -7.53
C ALA A 204 3.03 2.21 -8.74
N GLY A 205 3.90 2.43 -9.70
CA GLY A 205 4.09 1.60 -10.90
C GLY A 205 5.07 0.45 -10.70
N GLU A 206 5.28 0.00 -9.45
CA GLU A 206 6.24 -1.03 -9.08
C GLU A 206 5.79 -1.70 -7.78
N THR A 207 5.78 -3.03 -7.73
CA THR A 207 5.24 -3.79 -6.59
C THR A 207 6.33 -4.47 -5.73
N MET A 208 7.55 -4.62 -6.24
CA MET A 208 8.60 -5.40 -5.57
C MET A 208 8.97 -4.82 -4.19
N ALA A 209 8.90 -3.50 -4.01
CA ALA A 209 9.11 -2.87 -2.71
C ALA A 209 8.09 -3.32 -1.66
N ALA A 210 6.85 -3.60 -2.09
CA ALA A 210 5.78 -4.06 -1.23
C ALA A 210 5.77 -5.59 -1.01
N LEU A 211 6.43 -6.35 -1.89
CA LEU A 211 6.52 -7.82 -1.81
C LEU A 211 7.80 -8.30 -1.11
N LEU A 212 8.91 -7.59 -1.29
CA LEU A 212 10.23 -8.05 -0.90
C LEU A 212 10.83 -7.17 0.20
N MET A 213 10.12 -7.06 1.30
CA MET A 213 10.50 -6.21 2.43
C MET A 213 11.69 -6.77 3.24
N GLY A 214 12.04 -8.03 3.04
CA GLY A 214 13.03 -8.73 3.85
C GLY A 214 12.52 -9.05 5.27
N TYR A 215 13.31 -9.76 6.04
CA TYR A 215 12.98 -10.10 7.44
C TYR A 215 13.37 -8.96 8.40
N PRO A 216 12.74 -8.89 9.58
CA PRO A 216 13.04 -7.86 10.59
C PRO A 216 14.49 -7.81 11.05
N ASP A 217 15.17 -8.96 11.03
CA ASP A 217 16.59 -9.11 11.39
C ASP A 217 17.55 -8.57 10.33
N GLY A 218 17.05 -8.20 9.14
CA GLY A 218 17.87 -7.70 8.03
C GLY A 218 18.79 -8.75 7.38
N GLU A 219 18.81 -9.98 7.87
CA GLU A 219 19.76 -11.02 7.45
C GLU A 219 19.24 -11.88 6.30
N ARG A 220 17.92 -11.88 6.05
CA ARG A 220 17.31 -12.74 5.05
C ARG A 220 16.55 -11.92 4.00
N ASN A 221 16.93 -12.13 2.76
CA ASN A 221 16.13 -11.70 1.63
C ASN A 221 15.10 -12.81 1.32
N VAL A 222 13.86 -12.43 1.13
CA VAL A 222 12.75 -13.35 0.82
C VAL A 222 13.03 -14.15 -0.46
N HIS A 223 13.75 -13.58 -1.38
CA HIS A 223 14.12 -14.21 -2.65
C HIS A 223 15.62 -14.39 -2.78
N LYS A 224 16.12 -15.57 -2.44
CA LYS A 224 17.51 -15.98 -2.69
C LYS A 224 17.92 -15.92 -4.18
N MET A 225 16.95 -15.85 -5.09
CA MET A 225 17.20 -15.85 -6.54
C MET A 225 17.47 -14.46 -7.12
N MET A 226 17.26 -13.41 -6.34
CA MET A 226 17.42 -12.03 -6.79
C MET A 226 18.42 -11.28 -5.91
N GLU A 227 19.67 -11.68 -6.02
CA GLU A 227 20.79 -10.99 -5.37
C GLU A 227 21.08 -9.67 -6.08
N THR A 228 20.23 -8.66 -5.83
CA THR A 228 20.56 -7.30 -6.24
C THR A 228 20.72 -6.42 -5.00
N ARG A 229 21.54 -5.39 -5.11
CA ARG A 229 21.81 -4.47 -4.00
C ARG A 229 20.58 -3.73 -3.50
N TRP A 230 19.50 -3.72 -4.29
CA TRP A 230 18.26 -2.99 -4.00
C TRP A 230 17.20 -3.82 -3.27
N TRP A 231 17.30 -5.14 -3.34
CA TRP A 231 16.30 -6.03 -2.81
C TRP A 231 16.27 -6.00 -1.28
N GLY A 232 15.12 -5.61 -0.73
CA GLY A 232 14.87 -5.61 0.70
C GLY A 232 15.61 -4.53 1.50
N LYS A 233 16.38 -3.61 0.89
CA LYS A 233 17.23 -2.68 1.62
C LYS A 233 16.43 -1.76 2.55
N ASP A 234 15.53 -0.96 2.01
CA ASP A 234 14.69 -0.03 2.77
C ASP A 234 13.19 -0.32 2.61
N SER A 235 12.83 -1.41 1.91
CA SER A 235 11.44 -1.73 1.57
C SER A 235 10.53 -1.83 2.79
N ARG A 236 11.02 -2.39 3.90
CA ARG A 236 10.25 -2.48 5.14
C ARG A 236 9.96 -1.10 5.74
N ILE A 237 10.96 -0.22 5.81
CA ILE A 237 10.77 1.15 6.32
C ILE A 237 9.82 1.91 5.40
N TYR A 238 10.01 1.78 4.10
CA TYR A 238 9.14 2.37 3.09
C TYR A 238 7.68 1.95 3.28
N MET A 239 7.38 0.66 3.42
CA MET A 239 6.01 0.19 3.62
C MET A 239 5.45 0.58 4.98
N LYS A 240 6.28 0.62 6.02
CA LYS A 240 5.87 1.09 7.35
C LYS A 240 5.45 2.56 7.32
N GLU A 241 6.30 3.44 6.79
CA GLU A 241 6.00 4.87 6.66
C GLU A 241 4.76 5.12 5.80
N LEU A 242 4.59 4.36 4.70
CA LEU A 242 3.44 4.47 3.82
C LEU A 242 2.12 4.08 4.52
N LEU A 243 2.12 2.98 5.28
CA LEU A 243 0.94 2.55 6.03
C LEU A 243 0.65 3.49 7.22
N GLU A 244 1.67 3.99 7.90
CA GLU A 244 1.51 5.00 8.95
C GLU A 244 0.90 6.30 8.40
N TRP A 245 1.35 6.75 7.22
CA TRP A 245 0.76 7.92 6.55
C TRP A 245 -0.70 7.67 6.19
N ALA A 246 -1.02 6.50 5.65
CA ALA A 246 -2.39 6.17 5.28
C ALA A 246 -3.33 6.16 6.50
N LEU A 247 -2.86 5.70 7.66
CA LEU A 247 -3.62 5.62 8.90
C LEU A 247 -3.68 6.93 9.70
N LYS A 248 -2.82 7.89 9.40
CA LYS A 248 -2.79 9.19 10.09
C LYS A 248 -4.00 10.02 9.67
N LYS A 249 -4.81 10.43 10.62
CA LYS A 249 -5.97 11.32 10.41
C LYS A 249 -5.57 12.78 10.33
#